data_784417ab433ebc27739c643722a211de
#
_entry.id   784417ab433ebc27739c643722a211de
#
_cell.length_a   1.000
_cell.length_b   1.000
_cell.length_c   1.000
_cell.angle_alpha   90.00
_cell.angle_beta   90.00
_cell.angle_gamma   90.00
#
_symmetry.space_group_name_H-M   'P 1'
#
loop_
_entity.id
_entity.type
_entity.pdbx_description
1 polymer ?
#
loop_
_entity_poly.entity_id
_entity_poly.type
_entity_poly.pdbx_seq_one_letter_code
_entity_poly.pdbx_strand_id
1 'polypeptide(L)'
;MRHRCFRWTLVLSLTALVTLVFAHEKTGWIAPVEAKKMKNPVKATKASIQKGGEIYEKKCALCHGIKGDGKGTASAGLNPKPTSFKGPHGHGGQISDGEHFWKITTGRGGMPSFAKDLTEEERWYVVNYINTFSKHP
;
A
#
# COMPACT_ATOMS: atom_id res chain seq x y z
N MET A 1 48.71 -57.87 -36.73
CA MET A 1 48.21 -56.51 -36.97
C MET A 1 47.06 -56.31 -35.93
N ARG A 2 47.28 -55.49 -34.92
CA ARG A 2 46.37 -55.37 -33.77
C ARG A 2 45.62 -54.02 -33.90
N HIS A 3 44.31 -54.04 -34.27
CA HIS A 3 43.47 -52.86 -34.33
C HIS A 3 43.03 -52.51 -32.91
N ARG A 4 43.55 -51.42 -32.38
CA ARG A 4 43.13 -50.86 -31.09
C ARG A 4 41.92 -49.97 -31.37
N CYS A 5 40.71 -50.45 -31.00
CA CYS A 5 39.50 -49.66 -30.96
C CYS A 5 39.63 -48.62 -29.86
N PHE A 6 39.72 -47.38 -30.27
CA PHE A 6 39.69 -46.21 -29.37
C PHE A 6 38.22 -45.89 -29.08
N ARG A 7 37.77 -46.28 -27.88
CA ARG A 7 36.44 -45.96 -27.41
C ARG A 7 36.43 -44.53 -26.90
N TRP A 8 35.80 -43.66 -27.67
CA TRP A 8 35.49 -42.31 -27.23
C TRP A 8 34.29 -42.35 -26.29
N THR A 9 34.53 -42.19 -25.01
CA THR A 9 33.50 -41.96 -24.05
C THR A 9 33.12 -40.47 -24.09
N LEU A 10 31.99 -40.18 -24.70
CA LEU A 10 31.35 -38.86 -24.66
C LEU A 10 30.85 -38.62 -23.24
N VAL A 11 31.55 -37.82 -22.47
CA VAL A 11 31.10 -37.29 -21.21
C VAL A 11 30.16 -36.12 -21.52
N LEU A 12 28.86 -36.38 -21.52
CA LEU A 12 27.83 -35.38 -21.55
C LEU A 12 27.80 -34.70 -20.16
N SER A 13 28.53 -33.57 -20.03
CA SER A 13 28.42 -32.69 -18.89
C SER A 13 27.09 -31.92 -19.03
N LEU A 14 26.07 -32.39 -18.32
CA LEU A 14 24.80 -31.73 -18.16
C LEU A 14 25.00 -30.54 -17.22
N THR A 15 25.36 -29.39 -17.78
CA THR A 15 25.36 -28.13 -17.03
C THR A 15 23.89 -27.73 -16.81
N ALA A 16 23.35 -28.06 -15.62
CA ALA A 16 22.08 -27.57 -15.18
C ALA A 16 22.17 -26.04 -15.02
N LEU A 17 21.65 -25.32 -16.01
CA LEU A 17 21.48 -23.87 -15.97
C LEU A 17 20.38 -23.57 -14.96
N VAL A 18 20.77 -23.37 -13.70
CA VAL A 18 19.86 -22.86 -12.66
C VAL A 18 19.57 -21.40 -13.03
N THR A 19 18.49 -21.19 -13.77
CA THR A 19 17.94 -19.85 -13.96
C THR A 19 17.33 -19.42 -12.63
N LEU A 20 18.06 -18.59 -11.88
CA LEU A 20 17.48 -17.83 -10.78
C LEU A 20 16.42 -16.91 -11.40
N VAL A 21 15.17 -17.34 -11.30
CA VAL A 21 14.02 -16.46 -11.53
C VAL A 21 14.01 -15.50 -10.36
N PHE A 22 14.65 -14.33 -10.51
CA PHE A 22 14.38 -13.21 -9.63
C PHE A 22 12.93 -12.82 -9.86
N ALA A 23 12.05 -13.37 -9.02
CA ALA A 23 10.71 -12.86 -8.87
C ALA A 23 10.86 -11.39 -8.50
N HIS A 24 10.59 -10.51 -9.47
CA HIS A 24 10.51 -9.07 -9.23
C HIS A 24 9.30 -8.87 -8.32
N GLU A 25 9.52 -9.01 -7.02
CA GLU A 25 8.50 -8.66 -6.04
C GLU A 25 8.10 -7.23 -6.34
N LYS A 26 6.88 -7.09 -6.83
CA LYS A 26 6.22 -5.79 -6.85
C LYS A 26 6.20 -5.35 -5.39
N THR A 27 7.15 -4.51 -5.00
CA THR A 27 7.28 -3.95 -3.66
C THR A 27 6.15 -2.95 -3.39
N GLY A 28 4.93 -3.36 -3.75
CA GLY A 28 3.73 -2.63 -3.38
C GLY A 28 3.62 -2.56 -1.86
N TRP A 29 3.09 -1.48 -1.35
CA TRP A 29 2.73 -1.37 0.05
C TRP A 29 1.46 -2.18 0.32
N ILE A 30 1.65 -3.49 0.46
CA ILE A 30 0.56 -4.47 0.59
C ILE A 30 0.31 -4.73 2.07
N ALA A 31 -0.92 -4.46 2.51
CA ALA A 31 -1.33 -4.80 3.86
C ALA A 31 -1.45 -6.32 4.05
N PRO A 32 -1.13 -6.85 5.23
CA PRO A 32 -1.37 -8.25 5.58
C PRO A 32 -2.85 -8.64 5.40
N VAL A 33 -3.10 -9.93 5.18
CA VAL A 33 -4.46 -10.45 4.96
C VAL A 33 -5.36 -10.14 6.16
N GLU A 34 -4.83 -10.21 7.37
CA GLU A 34 -5.54 -9.91 8.62
C GLU A 34 -5.97 -8.45 8.65
N ALA A 35 -5.10 -7.53 8.28
CA ALA A 35 -5.43 -6.11 8.19
C ALA A 35 -6.54 -5.86 7.15
N LYS A 36 -6.46 -6.51 5.98
CA LYS A 36 -7.50 -6.37 4.94
C LYS A 36 -8.88 -6.85 5.38
N LYS A 37 -8.94 -7.83 6.30
CA LYS A 37 -10.17 -8.38 6.85
C LYS A 37 -10.75 -7.56 8.01
N MET A 38 -9.97 -6.65 8.58
CA MET A 38 -10.43 -5.81 9.69
C MET A 38 -11.65 -4.98 9.26
N LYS A 39 -12.67 -4.99 10.09
CA LYS A 39 -13.84 -4.14 9.93
C LYS A 39 -13.65 -2.88 10.76
N ASN A 40 -14.08 -1.74 10.24
CA ASN A 40 -14.08 -0.51 11.01
C ASN A 40 -15.09 -0.64 12.17
N PRO A 41 -14.66 -0.62 13.43
CA PRO A 41 -15.57 -0.71 14.57
C PRO A 41 -16.34 0.60 14.79
N VAL A 42 -15.88 1.69 14.20
CA VAL A 42 -16.49 3.02 14.35
C VAL A 42 -17.49 3.26 13.23
N LYS A 43 -18.76 3.35 13.60
CA LYS A 43 -19.83 3.64 12.64
C LYS A 43 -19.61 4.98 11.95
N ALA A 44 -19.76 5.01 10.61
CA ALA A 44 -19.66 6.22 9.80
C ALA A 44 -20.90 7.11 10.02
N THR A 45 -20.89 7.90 11.07
CA THR A 45 -21.89 8.93 11.40
C THR A 45 -21.40 10.30 10.97
N LYS A 46 -22.30 11.30 10.89
CA LYS A 46 -21.89 12.69 10.62
C LYS A 46 -20.81 13.16 11.61
N ALA A 47 -20.94 12.81 12.89
CA ALA A 47 -19.97 13.19 13.92
C ALA A 47 -18.60 12.52 13.73
N SER A 48 -18.57 11.20 13.46
CA SER A 48 -17.30 10.49 13.25
C SER A 48 -16.59 10.95 11.97
N ILE A 49 -17.33 11.22 10.90
CA ILE A 49 -16.80 11.78 9.64
C ILE A 49 -16.24 13.17 9.87
N GLN A 50 -16.94 14.04 10.62
CA GLN A 50 -16.46 15.37 10.95
C GLN A 50 -15.13 15.32 11.72
N LYS A 51 -15.07 14.51 12.79
CA LYS A 51 -13.83 14.31 13.56
C LYS A 51 -12.68 13.82 12.67
N GLY A 52 -12.97 12.86 11.79
CA GLY A 52 -11.99 12.37 10.81
C GLY A 52 -11.50 13.46 9.88
N GLY A 53 -12.39 14.35 9.42
CA GLY A 53 -12.06 15.51 8.59
C GLY A 53 -11.11 16.48 9.29
N GLU A 54 -11.40 16.83 10.54
CA GLU A 54 -10.56 17.73 11.34
C GLU A 54 -9.14 17.18 11.55
N ILE A 55 -9.01 15.84 11.76
CA ILE A 55 -7.72 15.18 11.87
C ILE A 55 -7.03 15.15 10.51
N TYR A 56 -7.75 14.79 9.45
CA TYR A 56 -7.25 14.71 8.09
C TYR A 56 -6.65 16.06 7.64
N GLU A 57 -7.35 17.15 7.85
CA GLU A 57 -6.88 18.49 7.48
C GLU A 57 -5.57 18.84 8.18
N LYS A 58 -5.46 18.52 9.46
CA LYS A 58 -4.27 18.82 10.26
C LYS A 58 -3.07 17.93 9.98
N LYS A 59 -3.29 16.65 9.66
CA LYS A 59 -2.24 15.63 9.64
C LYS A 59 -1.97 15.04 8.25
N CYS A 60 -2.94 15.06 7.34
CA CYS A 60 -2.89 14.31 6.09
C CYS A 60 -2.92 15.22 4.85
N ALA A 61 -3.69 16.32 4.91
CA ALA A 61 -3.97 17.16 3.75
C ALA A 61 -2.71 17.82 3.16
N LEU A 62 -1.69 18.08 3.97
CA LEU A 62 -0.43 18.64 3.50
C LEU A 62 0.19 17.81 2.36
N CYS A 63 0.08 16.48 2.44
CA CYS A 63 0.57 15.55 1.43
C CYS A 63 -0.55 15.07 0.50
N HIS A 64 -1.70 14.64 1.06
CA HIS A 64 -2.77 14.03 0.30
C HIS A 64 -3.73 15.03 -0.37
N GLY A 65 -3.58 16.33 -0.09
CA GLY A 65 -4.47 17.39 -0.58
C GLY A 65 -5.78 17.47 0.20
N ILE A 66 -6.32 18.70 0.35
CA ILE A 66 -7.60 18.93 1.04
C ILE A 66 -8.77 18.21 0.37
N LYS A 67 -8.65 17.95 -0.93
CA LYS A 67 -9.64 17.25 -1.74
C LYS A 67 -9.35 15.75 -1.85
N GLY A 68 -8.33 15.22 -1.17
CA GLY A 68 -7.94 13.82 -1.24
C GLY A 68 -7.41 13.37 -2.62
N ASP A 69 -6.90 14.29 -3.43
CA ASP A 69 -6.43 14.04 -4.80
C ASP A 69 -4.93 13.72 -4.92
N GLY A 70 -4.24 13.60 -3.79
CA GLY A 70 -2.80 13.35 -3.74
C GLY A 70 -1.93 14.56 -4.11
N LYS A 71 -2.52 15.75 -4.22
CA LYS A 71 -1.86 16.98 -4.67
C LYS A 71 -1.69 18.01 -3.55
N GLY A 72 -1.39 17.55 -2.33
CA GLY A 72 -1.04 18.44 -1.23
C GLY A 72 0.25 19.21 -1.53
N THR A 73 0.45 20.34 -0.85
CA THR A 73 1.61 21.23 -1.10
C THR A 73 2.95 20.56 -0.88
N ALA A 74 3.03 19.55 0.01
CA ALA A 74 4.24 18.77 0.21
C ALA A 74 4.40 17.56 -0.74
N SER A 75 3.40 17.29 -1.60
CA SER A 75 3.43 16.09 -2.46
C SER A 75 4.50 16.15 -3.56
N ALA A 76 4.92 17.35 -3.96
CA ALA A 76 5.86 17.54 -5.07
C ALA A 76 7.22 16.89 -4.81
N GLY A 77 7.70 16.91 -3.56
CA GLY A 77 9.00 16.34 -3.16
C GLY A 77 8.97 14.85 -2.76
N LEU A 78 7.79 14.20 -2.82
CA LEU A 78 7.66 12.81 -2.39
C LEU A 78 7.78 11.83 -3.55
N ASN A 79 8.50 10.73 -3.30
CA ASN A 79 8.59 9.58 -4.20
C ASN A 79 8.48 8.27 -3.41
N PRO A 80 7.44 7.44 -3.62
CA PRO A 80 6.30 7.70 -4.50
C PRO A 80 5.43 8.87 -4.04
N LYS A 81 4.70 9.48 -4.97
CA LYS A 81 3.72 10.52 -4.65
C LYS A 81 2.56 9.94 -3.84
N PRO A 82 1.93 10.77 -2.97
CA PRO A 82 0.72 10.36 -2.27
C PRO A 82 -0.38 9.94 -3.24
N THR A 83 -1.06 8.84 -2.91
CA THR A 83 -2.15 8.33 -3.75
C THR A 83 -3.39 9.20 -3.61
N SER A 84 -4.12 9.35 -4.73
CA SER A 84 -5.46 9.94 -4.72
C SER A 84 -6.46 9.00 -4.07
N PHE A 85 -7.36 9.53 -3.25
CA PHE A 85 -8.51 8.81 -2.70
C PHE A 85 -9.75 8.94 -3.58
N LYS A 86 -9.69 9.73 -4.66
CA LYS A 86 -10.82 10.05 -5.53
C LYS A 86 -11.08 9.02 -6.62
N GLY A 87 -12.37 8.87 -6.94
CA GLY A 87 -12.85 8.12 -8.09
C GLY A 87 -12.67 6.61 -8.00
N PRO A 88 -13.13 5.87 -9.02
CA PRO A 88 -13.12 4.42 -9.04
C PRO A 88 -11.70 3.82 -9.12
N HIS A 89 -10.72 4.60 -9.51
CA HIS A 89 -9.31 4.22 -9.56
C HIS A 89 -8.51 4.81 -8.38
N GLY A 90 -9.14 5.61 -7.54
CA GLY A 90 -8.55 6.11 -6.29
C GLY A 90 -8.59 5.04 -5.19
N HIS A 91 -7.61 5.08 -4.30
CA HIS A 91 -7.54 4.08 -3.21
C HIS A 91 -8.69 4.17 -2.21
N GLY A 92 -9.49 5.26 -2.20
CA GLY A 92 -10.62 5.42 -1.29
C GLY A 92 -11.74 4.40 -1.46
N GLY A 93 -11.86 3.75 -2.65
CA GLY A 93 -12.89 2.74 -2.92
C GLY A 93 -12.36 1.36 -3.28
N GLN A 94 -11.05 1.21 -3.50
CA GLN A 94 -10.44 -0.04 -3.99
C GLN A 94 -9.78 -0.87 -2.89
N ILE A 95 -9.50 -0.28 -1.74
CA ILE A 95 -8.88 -0.97 -0.62
C ILE A 95 -9.81 -0.95 0.58
N SER A 96 -9.70 -1.98 1.43
CA SER A 96 -10.58 -2.10 2.59
C SER A 96 -10.29 -1.05 3.67
N ASP A 97 -11.27 -0.80 4.53
CA ASP A 97 -11.10 0.06 5.71
C ASP A 97 -9.91 -0.37 6.56
N GLY A 98 -9.77 -1.68 6.77
CA GLY A 98 -8.66 -2.24 7.53
C GLY A 98 -7.31 -2.02 6.86
N GLU A 99 -7.24 -2.04 5.54
CA GLU A 99 -6.02 -1.70 4.82
C GLU A 99 -5.65 -0.22 4.97
N HIS A 100 -6.63 0.70 4.88
CA HIS A 100 -6.42 2.12 5.18
C HIS A 100 -5.92 2.31 6.61
N PHE A 101 -6.60 1.70 7.57
CA PHE A 101 -6.23 1.76 8.99
C PHE A 101 -4.79 1.26 9.22
N TRP A 102 -4.44 0.13 8.63
CA TRP A 102 -3.10 -0.43 8.74
C TRP A 102 -2.04 0.52 8.16
N LYS A 103 -2.28 1.09 6.98
CA LYS A 103 -1.36 2.04 6.35
C LYS A 103 -1.18 3.32 7.18
N ILE A 104 -2.25 3.87 7.73
CA ILE A 104 -2.21 5.02 8.65
C ILE A 104 -1.40 4.66 9.90
N THR A 105 -1.61 3.46 10.43
CA THR A 105 -0.94 3.00 11.65
C THR A 105 0.55 2.81 11.45
N THR A 106 0.96 2.15 10.36
CA THR A 106 2.35 1.73 10.15
C THR A 106 3.21 2.78 9.48
N GLY A 107 2.63 3.57 8.57
CA GLY A 107 3.39 4.45 7.71
C GLY A 107 4.33 3.71 6.75
N ARG A 108 4.89 4.39 5.77
CA ARG A 108 5.97 3.89 4.92
C ARG A 108 6.59 5.02 4.10
N GLY A 109 7.94 5.03 4.02
CA GLY A 109 8.67 6.03 3.23
C GLY A 109 8.33 7.45 3.66
N GLY A 110 7.81 8.28 2.76
CA GLY A 110 7.40 9.66 3.08
C GLY A 110 6.11 9.78 3.91
N MET A 111 5.35 8.70 4.09
CA MET A 111 4.17 8.70 4.95
C MET A 111 4.54 8.27 6.38
N PRO A 112 4.41 9.13 7.39
CA PRO A 112 4.75 8.78 8.77
C PRO A 112 3.77 7.76 9.35
N SER A 113 4.21 7.04 10.40
CA SER A 113 3.33 6.25 11.25
C SER A 113 2.56 7.16 12.18
N PHE A 114 1.25 6.98 12.28
CA PHE A 114 0.39 7.72 13.22
C PHE A 114 0.01 6.90 14.47
N ALA A 115 0.65 5.76 14.70
CA ALA A 115 0.35 4.91 15.85
C ALA A 115 0.55 5.59 17.20
N LYS A 116 1.51 6.54 17.28
CA LYS A 116 1.82 7.28 18.53
C LYS A 116 1.07 8.61 18.62
N ASP A 117 0.73 9.19 17.47
CA ASP A 117 0.14 10.54 17.40
C ASP A 117 -1.39 10.54 17.44
N LEU A 118 -2.00 9.42 17.08
CA LEU A 118 -3.45 9.24 17.02
C LEU A 118 -3.85 7.99 17.77
N THR A 119 -4.91 8.08 18.55
CA THR A 119 -5.56 6.91 19.14
C THR A 119 -6.08 5.96 18.06
N GLU A 120 -6.39 4.74 18.42
CA GLU A 120 -6.99 3.78 17.50
C GLU A 120 -8.30 4.28 16.91
N GLU A 121 -9.16 4.85 17.76
CA GLU A 121 -10.44 5.41 17.35
C GLU A 121 -10.28 6.59 16.38
N GLU A 122 -9.32 7.48 16.63
CA GLU A 122 -9.04 8.62 15.74
C GLU A 122 -8.57 8.17 14.35
N ARG A 123 -7.76 7.13 14.28
CA ARG A 123 -7.37 6.55 12.98
C ARG A 123 -8.58 5.99 12.22
N TRP A 124 -9.53 5.37 12.93
CA TRP A 124 -10.79 4.93 12.32
C TRP A 124 -11.70 6.09 11.90
N TYR A 125 -11.71 7.21 12.61
CA TYR A 125 -12.38 8.43 12.15
C TYR A 125 -11.79 8.93 10.83
N VAL A 126 -10.46 8.92 10.71
CA VAL A 126 -9.80 9.30 9.45
C VAL A 126 -10.20 8.36 8.31
N VAL A 127 -10.31 7.05 8.55
CA VAL A 127 -10.80 6.09 7.53
C VAL A 127 -12.23 6.43 7.10
N ASN A 128 -13.13 6.73 8.04
CA ASN A 128 -14.51 7.15 7.72
C ASN A 128 -14.53 8.40 6.82
N TYR A 129 -13.64 9.36 7.07
CA TYR A 129 -13.53 10.56 6.26
C TYR A 129 -12.96 10.29 4.87
N ILE A 130 -11.88 9.50 4.76
CA ILE A 130 -11.28 9.13 3.47
C ILE A 130 -12.30 8.48 2.55
N ASN A 131 -13.16 7.63 3.09
CA ASN A 131 -14.22 6.96 2.33
C ASN A 131 -15.24 7.94 1.72
N THR A 132 -15.31 9.18 2.20
CA THR A 132 -16.19 10.18 1.59
C THR A 132 -15.68 10.65 0.24
N PHE A 133 -14.36 10.63 0.00
CA PHE A 133 -13.78 11.08 -1.27
C PHE A 133 -14.11 10.15 -2.45
N SER A 134 -14.33 8.87 -2.19
CA SER A 134 -14.66 7.88 -3.23
C SER A 134 -16.14 7.91 -3.63
N LYS A 135 -17.01 8.51 -2.79
CA LYS A 135 -18.47 8.55 -2.98
C LYS A 135 -18.93 9.76 -3.81
N HIS A 136 -18.04 10.68 -4.12
CA HIS A 136 -18.37 11.83 -4.98
C HIS A 136 -17.92 11.53 -6.41
N PRO A 137 -18.84 11.61 -7.39
CA PRO A 137 -18.53 11.49 -8.80
C PRO A 137 -17.60 12.59 -9.32
#